data_aef3af788e990e2412caea963db34fe7
#
_entry.id   aef3af788e990e2412caea963db34fe7
#
_cell.length_a   1.000
_cell.length_b   1.000
_cell.length_c   1.000
_cell.angle_alpha   90.00
_cell.angle_beta   90.00
_cell.angle_gamma   90.00
#
_symmetry.space_group_name_H-M   'P 1'
#
loop_
_entity.id
_entity.type
_entity.pdbx_description
1 polymer ?
#
loop_
_entity_poly.entity_id
_entity_poly.type
_entity_poly.pdbx_seq_one_letter_code
_entity_poly.pdbx_strand_id
1 'polypeptide(L)'
;MQRRVKFLCGWAVWAVALVAAAACSSGRGSTEAAVGVPVFTVEPADVAPLPAEAQQKYNTFYLEAVRQGLNGNEAACRELLSRALDFNPDGAEAISRFVPYVSDTAEVVRLLKHAIAVAPENPTYRSQLVYCYLQQSELDSAISVLRTVIDREEYPIDDLWLLYRLENQQQYYDDALRTLSRLERLEGSSEGFDQERIRLYTSAKQVERAYDEVKRLCADNPNELRYPMLLASLYLDNGRADEGYALCRQVQAKDPGNSMVQAWLIAYYKDRNDTAACLAEMDSFICNPKVENAARYQLLGGLVYEQREDTTEQAVRVTLDLFRKALNQPQENSAIAELCEQYMTYTRQPADSITKVLWKNLEITPDNSAARTRLLFRLIESERDTAIVRLCREGELYNPTHLHYYLYESIALSQQDRRKEAIAAVRRGLEHRDDEGQREMASDLYAILGDLLHEDGRKDEAYAAYDSCLVYNDENINCLNNYAYFLSLDGVRLDEAEQMSYKTLQTDSVSPTYLDTYAWILFEQGRYEQARLYIDETMKYVDETEENASIYDHAGDIYMKCGRMEEAVDFWRRALRLTTGSVERKKIERKIKKYSHL
;
A
#
# COMPACT_ATOMS: atom_id res chain seq x y z
N MET A 1 -28.33 2.39 17.99
CA MET A 1 -27.43 1.36 18.51
C MET A 1 -27.62 -0.05 17.95
N GLN A 2 -28.74 -0.40 17.34
CA GLN A 2 -29.03 -1.76 16.83
C GLN A 2 -28.60 -2.05 15.37
N ARG A 3 -27.96 -1.13 14.64
CA ARG A 3 -27.60 -1.31 13.22
C ARG A 3 -26.14 -1.70 12.93
N ARG A 4 -25.26 -1.78 13.94
CA ARG A 4 -23.80 -1.97 13.73
C ARG A 4 -23.28 -3.40 13.85
N VAL A 5 -24.06 -4.36 14.32
CA VAL A 5 -23.60 -5.75 14.59
C VAL A 5 -23.55 -6.66 13.36
N LYS A 6 -24.18 -6.29 12.24
CA LYS A 6 -24.35 -7.18 11.06
C LYS A 6 -23.10 -7.38 10.18
N PHE A 7 -22.00 -6.70 10.44
CA PHE A 7 -20.86 -6.70 9.49
C PHE A 7 -19.77 -7.76 9.76
N LEU A 8 -19.75 -8.39 10.93
CA LEU A 8 -18.64 -9.27 11.31
C LEU A 8 -18.89 -10.78 11.18
N CYS A 9 -20.12 -11.24 11.15
CA CYS A 9 -20.42 -12.66 10.99
C CYS A 9 -20.26 -13.20 9.56
N GLY A 10 -20.35 -12.33 8.54
CA GLY A 10 -20.19 -12.74 7.13
C GLY A 10 -18.75 -13.08 6.71
N TRP A 11 -17.75 -12.73 7.49
CA TRP A 11 -16.34 -12.81 7.07
C TRP A 11 -15.60 -14.08 7.54
N ALA A 12 -16.07 -14.75 8.57
CA ALA A 12 -15.40 -15.95 9.08
C ALA A 12 -15.59 -17.22 8.23
N VAL A 13 -16.53 -17.22 7.28
CA VAL A 13 -16.85 -18.37 6.40
C VAL A 13 -16.38 -18.14 4.94
N TRP A 14 -15.98 -16.92 4.57
CA TRP A 14 -15.66 -16.54 3.19
C TRP A 14 -14.21 -16.07 3.02
N ALA A 15 -13.26 -16.96 3.22
CA ALA A 15 -11.87 -16.74 2.83
C ALA A 15 -11.60 -17.16 1.38
N VAL A 16 -12.49 -16.85 0.44
CA VAL A 16 -12.21 -16.95 -1.01
C VAL A 16 -12.92 -15.80 -1.72
N ALA A 17 -12.11 -14.83 -2.16
CA ALA A 17 -12.36 -13.80 -3.17
C ALA A 17 -13.69 -13.03 -3.10
N LEU A 18 -13.60 -11.74 -2.74
CA LEU A 18 -14.38 -10.71 -3.45
C LEU A 18 -13.79 -9.31 -3.20
N VAL A 19 -13.09 -8.80 -4.20
CA VAL A 19 -12.97 -7.36 -4.42
C VAL A 19 -14.34 -6.89 -4.91
N ALA A 20 -15.10 -6.21 -4.07
CA ALA A 20 -16.34 -5.55 -4.47
C ALA A 20 -16.17 -4.05 -4.27
N ALA A 21 -16.21 -3.33 -5.39
CA ALA A 21 -16.28 -1.87 -5.43
C ALA A 21 -17.53 -1.38 -4.67
N ALA A 22 -17.31 -0.49 -3.70
CA ALA A 22 -18.37 0.25 -3.04
C ALA A 22 -18.89 1.32 -4.00
N ALA A 23 -20.12 1.13 -4.49
CA ALA A 23 -20.89 2.21 -5.07
C ALA A 23 -22.02 2.57 -4.10
N CYS A 24 -21.94 3.78 -3.55
CA CYS A 24 -23.03 4.40 -2.81
C CYS A 24 -24.24 4.59 -3.74
N SER A 25 -25.37 3.98 -3.43
CA SER A 25 -26.66 4.44 -3.91
C SER A 25 -27.59 4.70 -2.74
N SER A 26 -27.98 5.97 -2.64
CA SER A 26 -28.97 6.52 -1.73
C SER A 26 -30.31 5.82 -1.85
N GLY A 27 -30.94 5.56 -0.69
CA GLY A 27 -32.16 4.83 -0.59
C GLY A 27 -33.38 5.45 -1.31
N ARG A 28 -34.20 4.58 -1.83
CA ARG A 28 -35.64 4.77 -1.95
C ARG A 28 -36.32 3.50 -1.45
N GLY A 29 -36.92 3.59 -0.29
CA GLY A 29 -37.92 2.60 0.11
C GLY A 29 -39.18 2.79 -0.71
N SER A 30 -39.56 1.77 -1.44
CA SER A 30 -40.93 1.55 -1.86
C SER A 30 -41.12 0.04 -1.96
N THR A 31 -41.99 -0.50 -1.13
CA THR A 31 -42.62 -1.80 -1.33
C THR A 31 -43.59 -1.68 -2.51
N GLU A 32 -43.07 -1.75 -3.73
CA GLU A 32 -43.87 -2.04 -4.91
C GLU A 32 -43.64 -3.49 -5.31
N ALA A 33 -44.73 -4.19 -5.56
CA ALA A 33 -44.74 -5.54 -6.10
C ALA A 33 -43.83 -5.58 -7.35
N ALA A 34 -42.91 -6.55 -7.41
CA ALA A 34 -42.01 -6.73 -8.55
C ALA A 34 -42.86 -6.81 -9.85
N VAL A 35 -42.89 -5.71 -10.58
CA VAL A 35 -43.36 -5.72 -11.96
C VAL A 35 -42.31 -6.53 -12.72
N GLY A 36 -42.67 -7.72 -13.18
CA GLY A 36 -41.78 -8.60 -13.94
C GLY A 36 -41.23 -7.86 -15.17
N VAL A 37 -39.95 -8.16 -15.52
CA VAL A 37 -39.33 -7.62 -16.73
C VAL A 37 -40.29 -7.85 -17.93
N PRO A 38 -40.65 -6.81 -18.70
CA PRO A 38 -41.55 -6.94 -19.83
C PRO A 38 -40.96 -7.90 -20.88
N VAL A 39 -41.80 -8.70 -21.50
CA VAL A 39 -41.39 -9.65 -22.55
C VAL A 39 -41.02 -8.85 -23.80
N PHE A 40 -39.80 -9.05 -24.31
CA PHE A 40 -39.38 -8.44 -25.57
C PHE A 40 -40.14 -9.08 -26.75
N THR A 41 -40.86 -8.26 -27.48
CA THR A 41 -41.58 -8.66 -28.70
C THR A 41 -41.27 -7.68 -29.83
N VAL A 42 -41.04 -8.21 -31.02
CA VAL A 42 -40.95 -7.44 -32.26
C VAL A 42 -41.84 -8.17 -33.26
N GLU A 43 -42.81 -7.44 -33.82
CA GLU A 43 -43.64 -8.00 -34.89
C GLU A 43 -42.82 -8.20 -36.16
N PRO A 44 -42.88 -9.35 -36.84
CA PRO A 44 -42.20 -9.55 -38.11
C PRO A 44 -42.61 -8.50 -39.15
N ALA A 45 -41.66 -7.96 -39.86
CA ALA A 45 -41.93 -7.01 -40.93
C ALA A 45 -42.43 -7.74 -42.18
N ASP A 46 -43.47 -7.19 -42.78
CA ASP A 46 -43.92 -7.64 -44.12
C ASP A 46 -43.06 -6.94 -45.18
N VAL A 47 -42.01 -7.64 -45.61
CA VAL A 47 -41.02 -7.09 -46.54
C VAL A 47 -41.40 -7.43 -47.96
N ALA A 48 -41.77 -6.44 -48.76
CA ALA A 48 -42.04 -6.62 -50.17
C ALA A 48 -40.74 -6.96 -50.94
N PRO A 49 -40.82 -7.87 -51.97
CA PRO A 49 -39.65 -8.19 -52.77
C PRO A 49 -39.15 -6.97 -53.53
N LEU A 50 -37.83 -6.73 -53.47
CA LEU A 50 -37.19 -5.61 -54.14
C LEU A 50 -37.21 -5.78 -55.67
N PRO A 51 -37.34 -4.67 -56.43
CA PRO A 51 -37.09 -4.69 -57.86
C PRO A 51 -35.67 -5.21 -58.18
N ALA A 52 -35.54 -6.01 -59.25
CA ALA A 52 -34.26 -6.65 -59.61
C ALA A 52 -33.07 -5.67 -59.71
N GLU A 53 -33.30 -4.44 -60.21
CA GLU A 53 -32.29 -3.39 -60.31
C GLU A 53 -31.88 -2.88 -58.91
N ALA A 54 -32.81 -2.64 -58.00
CA ALA A 54 -32.54 -2.22 -56.64
C ALA A 54 -31.77 -3.30 -55.86
N GLN A 55 -32.17 -4.57 -56.02
CA GLN A 55 -31.45 -5.70 -55.40
C GLN A 55 -30.02 -5.84 -55.94
N GLN A 56 -29.78 -5.63 -57.23
CA GLN A 56 -28.43 -5.67 -57.79
C GLN A 56 -27.55 -4.53 -57.23
N LYS A 57 -28.09 -3.32 -57.13
CA LYS A 57 -27.38 -2.17 -56.55
C LYS A 57 -27.08 -2.39 -55.07
N TYR A 58 -28.05 -2.86 -54.30
CA TYR A 58 -27.86 -3.24 -52.87
C TYR A 58 -26.71 -4.23 -52.74
N ASN A 59 -26.76 -5.34 -53.47
CA ASN A 59 -25.74 -6.39 -53.40
C ASN A 59 -24.35 -5.84 -53.76
N THR A 60 -24.27 -4.98 -54.78
CA THR A 60 -22.97 -4.39 -55.19
C THR A 60 -22.41 -3.50 -54.09
N PHE A 61 -23.17 -2.59 -53.54
CA PHE A 61 -22.70 -1.70 -52.48
C PHE A 61 -22.39 -2.46 -51.19
N TYR A 62 -23.26 -3.42 -50.79
CA TYR A 62 -23.07 -4.23 -49.61
C TYR A 62 -21.79 -5.08 -49.68
N LEU A 63 -21.55 -5.81 -50.77
CA LEU A 63 -20.37 -6.64 -50.96
C LEU A 63 -19.09 -5.80 -50.98
N GLU A 64 -19.14 -4.62 -51.64
CA GLU A 64 -17.99 -3.70 -51.63
C GLU A 64 -17.73 -3.12 -50.25
N ALA A 65 -18.80 -2.80 -49.49
CA ALA A 65 -18.68 -2.37 -48.11
C ALA A 65 -17.98 -3.44 -47.23
N VAL A 66 -18.40 -4.70 -47.36
CA VAL A 66 -17.77 -5.84 -46.68
C VAL A 66 -16.27 -5.94 -47.02
N ARG A 67 -15.92 -5.80 -48.34
CA ARG A 67 -14.54 -5.82 -48.78
C ARG A 67 -13.74 -4.68 -48.18
N GLN A 68 -14.29 -3.45 -48.14
CA GLN A 68 -13.59 -2.30 -47.56
C GLN A 68 -13.42 -2.45 -46.05
N GLY A 69 -14.41 -3.00 -45.35
CA GLY A 69 -14.31 -3.31 -43.90
C GLY A 69 -13.21 -4.32 -43.59
N LEU A 70 -13.08 -5.39 -44.42
CA LEU A 70 -12.01 -6.38 -44.26
C LEU A 70 -10.60 -5.78 -44.52
N ASN A 71 -10.52 -4.73 -45.36
CA ASN A 71 -9.28 -4.00 -45.63
C ASN A 71 -8.99 -2.88 -44.60
N GLY A 72 -9.82 -2.69 -43.60
CA GLY A 72 -9.65 -1.65 -42.58
C GLY A 72 -10.07 -0.23 -43.01
N ASN A 73 -10.74 -0.09 -44.17
CA ASN A 73 -11.20 1.20 -44.69
C ASN A 73 -12.59 1.56 -44.11
N GLU A 74 -12.65 1.91 -42.81
CA GLU A 74 -13.91 2.13 -42.08
C GLU A 74 -14.78 3.25 -42.69
N ALA A 75 -14.17 4.35 -43.11
CA ALA A 75 -14.92 5.47 -43.71
C ALA A 75 -15.62 5.06 -45.02
N ALA A 76 -14.93 4.33 -45.89
CA ALA A 76 -15.52 3.80 -47.12
C ALA A 76 -16.58 2.73 -46.82
N CYS A 77 -16.32 1.85 -45.85
CA CYS A 77 -17.29 0.84 -45.43
C CYS A 77 -18.60 1.50 -44.96
N ARG A 78 -18.52 2.52 -44.09
CA ARG A 78 -19.71 3.26 -43.62
C ARG A 78 -20.50 3.90 -44.75
N GLU A 79 -19.83 4.60 -45.69
CA GLU A 79 -20.51 5.26 -46.79
C GLU A 79 -21.19 4.23 -47.71
N LEU A 80 -20.55 3.13 -48.03
CA LEU A 80 -21.08 2.08 -48.87
C LEU A 80 -22.26 1.35 -48.22
N LEU A 81 -22.23 1.13 -46.90
CA LEU A 81 -23.34 0.58 -46.14
C LEU A 81 -24.54 1.52 -46.15
N SER A 82 -24.32 2.82 -45.96
CA SER A 82 -25.39 3.82 -46.06
C SER A 82 -26.04 3.80 -47.43
N ARG A 83 -25.26 3.76 -48.53
CA ARG A 83 -25.78 3.65 -49.90
C ARG A 83 -26.50 2.32 -50.17
N ALA A 84 -26.03 1.23 -49.59
CA ALA A 84 -26.73 -0.05 -49.67
C ALA A 84 -28.15 0.08 -49.07
N LEU A 85 -28.25 0.71 -47.90
CA LEU A 85 -29.52 0.92 -47.21
C LEU A 85 -30.47 1.90 -47.94
N ASP A 86 -29.94 2.83 -48.76
CA ASP A 86 -30.76 3.67 -49.64
C ASP A 86 -31.53 2.83 -50.70
N PHE A 87 -30.92 1.70 -51.15
CA PHE A 87 -31.55 0.81 -52.11
C PHE A 87 -32.39 -0.30 -51.46
N ASN A 88 -32.01 -0.72 -50.27
CA ASN A 88 -32.73 -1.70 -49.47
C ASN A 88 -32.75 -1.28 -47.99
N PRO A 89 -33.73 -0.49 -47.53
CA PRO A 89 -33.85 -0.12 -46.11
C PRO A 89 -34.09 -1.33 -45.20
N ASP A 90 -34.57 -2.44 -45.73
CA ASP A 90 -34.85 -3.67 -45.01
C ASP A 90 -33.66 -4.66 -45.05
N GLY A 91 -32.51 -4.23 -45.51
CA GLY A 91 -31.27 -5.04 -45.56
C GLY A 91 -30.71 -5.32 -44.18
N ALA A 92 -31.22 -6.31 -43.45
CA ALA A 92 -30.86 -6.60 -42.07
C ALA A 92 -29.36 -6.81 -41.86
N GLU A 93 -28.66 -7.47 -42.81
CA GLU A 93 -27.21 -7.67 -42.77
C GLU A 93 -26.46 -6.34 -42.91
N ALA A 94 -26.92 -5.42 -43.75
CA ALA A 94 -26.32 -4.11 -43.92
C ALA A 94 -26.58 -3.24 -42.67
N ILE A 95 -27.78 -3.29 -42.09
CA ILE A 95 -28.10 -2.61 -40.82
C ILE A 95 -27.16 -3.08 -39.73
N SER A 96 -26.99 -4.38 -39.51
CA SER A 96 -26.13 -4.96 -38.47
C SER A 96 -24.68 -4.49 -38.59
N ARG A 97 -24.16 -4.36 -39.82
CA ARG A 97 -22.80 -3.85 -40.07
C ARG A 97 -22.70 -2.32 -40.01
N PHE A 98 -23.81 -1.62 -40.24
CA PHE A 98 -23.85 -0.14 -40.20
C PHE A 98 -23.95 0.42 -38.79
N VAL A 99 -24.60 -0.28 -37.89
CA VAL A 99 -24.83 0.12 -36.50
C VAL A 99 -23.59 0.59 -35.76
N PRO A 100 -22.37 -0.02 -35.88
CA PRO A 100 -21.17 0.48 -35.22
C PRO A 100 -20.74 1.91 -35.61
N TYR A 101 -21.22 2.41 -36.75
CA TYR A 101 -20.92 3.74 -37.26
C TYR A 101 -21.96 4.81 -36.90
N VAL A 102 -23.05 4.41 -36.20
CA VAL A 102 -24.15 5.31 -35.78
C VAL A 102 -23.86 5.82 -34.39
N SER A 103 -23.75 7.14 -34.22
CA SER A 103 -23.49 7.76 -32.94
C SER A 103 -24.74 7.93 -32.04
N ASP A 104 -25.91 7.99 -32.64
CA ASP A 104 -27.18 8.12 -31.91
C ASP A 104 -27.63 6.74 -31.43
N THR A 105 -27.60 6.53 -30.12
CA THR A 105 -28.00 5.26 -29.50
C THR A 105 -29.48 4.93 -29.67
N ALA A 106 -30.36 5.93 -29.73
CA ALA A 106 -31.80 5.70 -30.01
C ALA A 106 -31.99 5.20 -31.43
N GLU A 107 -31.23 5.73 -32.38
CA GLU A 107 -31.25 5.28 -33.77
C GLU A 107 -30.68 3.85 -33.89
N VAL A 108 -29.60 3.53 -33.16
CA VAL A 108 -29.08 2.16 -33.10
C VAL A 108 -30.13 1.15 -32.64
N VAL A 109 -30.82 1.45 -31.54
CA VAL A 109 -31.91 0.61 -31.02
C VAL A 109 -33.04 0.43 -32.07
N ARG A 110 -33.41 1.53 -32.75
CA ARG A 110 -34.44 1.50 -33.79
C ARG A 110 -34.04 0.60 -34.97
N LEU A 111 -32.83 0.75 -35.46
CA LEU A 111 -32.26 -0.04 -36.57
C LEU A 111 -32.16 -1.52 -36.21
N LEU A 112 -31.66 -1.85 -35.01
CA LEU A 112 -31.56 -3.24 -34.59
C LEU A 112 -32.93 -3.90 -34.39
N LYS A 113 -33.94 -3.20 -33.83
CA LYS A 113 -35.30 -3.68 -33.74
C LYS A 113 -35.88 -3.93 -35.13
N HIS A 114 -35.58 -3.06 -36.09
CA HIS A 114 -36.00 -3.27 -37.49
C HIS A 114 -35.34 -4.49 -38.12
N ALA A 115 -34.02 -4.67 -37.93
CA ALA A 115 -33.32 -5.85 -38.42
C ALA A 115 -33.87 -7.16 -37.82
N ILE A 116 -34.26 -7.15 -36.54
CA ILE A 116 -34.93 -8.28 -35.87
C ILE A 116 -36.32 -8.55 -36.46
N ALA A 117 -37.06 -7.49 -36.82
CA ALA A 117 -38.37 -7.62 -37.45
C ALA A 117 -38.26 -8.28 -38.84
N VAL A 118 -37.24 -7.90 -39.61
CA VAL A 118 -37.00 -8.41 -40.98
C VAL A 118 -36.46 -9.84 -40.96
N ALA A 119 -35.56 -10.16 -40.07
CA ALA A 119 -34.95 -11.48 -39.98
C ALA A 119 -34.95 -12.00 -38.53
N PRO A 120 -36.13 -12.41 -38.01
CA PRO A 120 -36.29 -12.75 -36.60
C PRO A 120 -35.51 -13.99 -36.14
N GLU A 121 -35.11 -14.85 -37.06
CA GLU A 121 -34.37 -16.08 -36.75
C GLU A 121 -32.85 -15.86 -36.58
N ASN A 122 -32.33 -14.69 -36.95
CA ASN A 122 -30.89 -14.41 -36.80
C ASN A 122 -30.59 -13.90 -35.38
N PRO A 123 -29.84 -14.66 -34.54
CA PRO A 123 -29.56 -14.29 -33.15
C PRO A 123 -28.64 -13.07 -33.05
N THR A 124 -27.79 -12.82 -34.07
CA THR A 124 -26.78 -11.76 -34.05
C THR A 124 -27.38 -10.38 -33.75
N TYR A 125 -28.52 -10.07 -34.32
CA TYR A 125 -29.15 -8.75 -34.16
C TYR A 125 -29.69 -8.55 -32.72
N ARG A 126 -30.17 -9.62 -32.10
CA ARG A 126 -30.60 -9.59 -30.69
C ARG A 126 -29.37 -9.41 -29.76
N SER A 127 -28.31 -10.16 -30.02
CA SER A 127 -27.05 -10.03 -29.23
C SER A 127 -26.45 -8.61 -29.34
N GLN A 128 -26.48 -8.00 -30.55
CA GLN A 128 -26.09 -6.59 -30.73
C GLN A 128 -27.02 -5.63 -29.95
N LEU A 129 -28.33 -5.90 -29.93
CA LEU A 129 -29.28 -5.08 -29.16
C LEU A 129 -29.08 -5.22 -27.65
N VAL A 130 -28.78 -6.43 -27.14
CA VAL A 130 -28.40 -6.65 -25.75
C VAL A 130 -27.16 -5.81 -25.42
N TYR A 131 -26.11 -5.90 -26.26
CA TYR A 131 -24.89 -5.11 -26.05
C TYR A 131 -25.17 -3.60 -26.04
N CYS A 132 -26.03 -3.11 -26.94
CA CYS A 132 -26.42 -1.70 -26.97
C CYS A 132 -27.13 -1.27 -25.68
N TYR A 133 -28.06 -2.06 -25.14
CA TYR A 133 -28.72 -1.76 -23.87
C TYR A 133 -27.77 -1.82 -22.68
N LEU A 134 -26.80 -2.74 -22.66
CA LEU A 134 -25.78 -2.80 -21.63
C LEU A 134 -24.91 -1.53 -21.61
N GLN A 135 -24.54 -1.00 -22.78
CA GLN A 135 -23.79 0.26 -22.88
C GLN A 135 -24.59 1.47 -22.35
N GLN A 136 -25.93 1.42 -22.47
CA GLN A 136 -26.82 2.46 -21.94
C GLN A 136 -27.21 2.24 -20.47
N SER A 137 -26.74 1.16 -19.84
CA SER A 137 -27.15 0.74 -18.49
C SER A 137 -28.67 0.46 -18.37
N GLU A 138 -29.33 0.16 -19.49
CA GLU A 138 -30.72 -0.26 -19.52
C GLU A 138 -30.83 -1.76 -19.26
N LEU A 139 -30.59 -2.19 -18.02
CA LEU A 139 -30.42 -3.58 -17.67
C LEU A 139 -31.71 -4.39 -17.87
N ASP A 140 -32.89 -3.82 -17.58
CA ASP A 140 -34.18 -4.50 -17.78
C ASP A 140 -34.48 -4.78 -19.26
N SER A 141 -34.16 -3.81 -20.14
CA SER A 141 -34.26 -3.97 -21.58
C SER A 141 -33.30 -5.06 -22.07
N ALA A 142 -32.05 -5.07 -21.57
CA ALA A 142 -31.08 -6.10 -21.89
C ALA A 142 -31.54 -7.50 -21.45
N ILE A 143 -32.05 -7.67 -20.22
CA ILE A 143 -32.61 -8.92 -19.71
C ILE A 143 -33.75 -9.41 -20.59
N SER A 144 -34.66 -8.51 -20.96
CA SER A 144 -35.83 -8.82 -21.80
C SER A 144 -35.43 -9.42 -23.16
N VAL A 145 -34.45 -8.79 -23.83
CA VAL A 145 -33.96 -9.28 -25.14
C VAL A 145 -33.15 -10.56 -24.97
N LEU A 146 -32.25 -10.61 -23.97
CA LEU A 146 -31.36 -11.75 -23.72
C LEU A 146 -32.15 -13.05 -23.48
N ARG A 147 -33.25 -12.99 -22.76
CA ARG A 147 -34.14 -14.16 -22.59
C ARG A 147 -34.59 -14.75 -23.94
N THR A 148 -34.86 -13.91 -24.95
CA THR A 148 -35.25 -14.38 -26.29
C THR A 148 -34.08 -14.93 -27.11
N VAL A 149 -32.84 -14.55 -26.81
CA VAL A 149 -31.61 -15.14 -27.38
C VAL A 149 -31.45 -16.56 -26.85
N ILE A 150 -31.45 -16.69 -25.52
CA ILE A 150 -31.23 -17.96 -24.80
C ILE A 150 -32.23 -19.05 -25.20
N ASP A 151 -33.49 -18.68 -25.49
CA ASP A 151 -34.52 -19.65 -25.87
C ASP A 151 -34.36 -20.21 -27.28
N ARG A 152 -33.44 -19.62 -28.08
CA ARG A 152 -33.15 -20.04 -29.47
C ARG A 152 -31.82 -20.79 -29.63
N GLU A 153 -31.01 -20.83 -28.58
CA GLU A 153 -29.71 -21.50 -28.58
C GLU A 153 -29.78 -22.88 -27.93
N GLU A 154 -29.04 -23.83 -28.48
CA GLU A 154 -28.98 -25.20 -27.96
C GLU A 154 -28.15 -25.27 -26.65
N TYR A 155 -27.04 -24.50 -26.56
CA TYR A 155 -26.13 -24.44 -25.41
C TYR A 155 -25.80 -23.00 -25.02
N PRO A 156 -26.75 -22.21 -24.49
CA PRO A 156 -26.55 -20.79 -24.19
C PRO A 156 -25.85 -20.54 -22.83
N ILE A 157 -24.76 -21.23 -22.55
CA ILE A 157 -24.10 -21.18 -21.21
C ILE A 157 -23.63 -19.77 -20.88
N ASP A 158 -22.89 -19.12 -21.79
CA ASP A 158 -22.36 -17.78 -21.57
C ASP A 158 -23.45 -16.74 -21.39
N ASP A 159 -24.51 -16.84 -22.19
CA ASP A 159 -25.68 -15.96 -22.12
C ASP A 159 -26.49 -16.21 -20.86
N LEU A 160 -26.60 -17.44 -20.38
CA LEU A 160 -27.22 -17.77 -19.10
C LEU A 160 -26.41 -17.20 -17.92
N TRP A 161 -25.10 -17.26 -17.96
CA TRP A 161 -24.26 -16.61 -16.93
C TRP A 161 -24.40 -15.09 -16.96
N LEU A 162 -24.50 -14.48 -18.15
CA LEU A 162 -24.77 -13.05 -18.27
C LEU A 162 -26.15 -12.71 -17.70
N LEU A 163 -27.21 -13.47 -18.09
CA LEU A 163 -28.59 -13.29 -17.59
C LEU A 163 -28.61 -13.40 -16.06
N TYR A 164 -28.02 -14.44 -15.51
CA TYR A 164 -27.91 -14.64 -14.06
C TYR A 164 -27.32 -13.43 -13.35
N ARG A 165 -26.20 -12.88 -13.87
CA ARG A 165 -25.55 -11.70 -13.28
C ARG A 165 -26.44 -10.47 -13.34
N LEU A 166 -27.12 -10.23 -14.45
CA LEU A 166 -28.02 -9.09 -14.61
C LEU A 166 -29.24 -9.19 -13.70
N GLU A 167 -29.89 -10.39 -13.65
CA GLU A 167 -31.03 -10.64 -12.76
C GLU A 167 -30.64 -10.46 -11.29
N ASN A 168 -29.48 -10.96 -10.88
CA ASN A 168 -28.98 -10.77 -9.52
C ASN A 168 -28.66 -9.29 -9.21
N GLN A 169 -28.08 -8.54 -10.15
CA GLN A 169 -27.79 -7.11 -10.00
C GLN A 169 -29.08 -6.30 -9.84
N GLN A 170 -30.13 -6.65 -10.57
CA GLN A 170 -31.46 -6.04 -10.49
C GLN A 170 -32.31 -6.57 -9.32
N GLN A 171 -31.75 -7.49 -8.51
CA GLN A 171 -32.46 -8.14 -7.39
C GLN A 171 -33.68 -8.98 -7.79
N TYR A 172 -33.72 -9.47 -9.03
CA TYR A 172 -34.73 -10.40 -9.50
C TYR A 172 -34.38 -11.84 -9.07
N TYR A 173 -34.35 -12.06 -7.75
CA TYR A 173 -33.81 -13.28 -7.15
C TYR A 173 -34.51 -14.56 -7.57
N ASP A 174 -35.86 -14.52 -7.74
CA ASP A 174 -36.60 -15.70 -8.19
C ASP A 174 -36.29 -16.04 -9.65
N ASP A 175 -36.04 -15.06 -10.51
CA ASP A 175 -35.59 -15.26 -11.88
C ASP A 175 -34.16 -15.79 -11.90
N ALA A 176 -33.25 -15.18 -11.13
CA ALA A 176 -31.88 -15.64 -10.98
C ALA A 176 -31.79 -17.10 -10.50
N LEU A 177 -32.66 -17.53 -9.58
CA LEU A 177 -32.75 -18.92 -9.12
C LEU A 177 -33.18 -19.86 -10.25
N ARG A 178 -34.12 -19.43 -11.12
CA ARG A 178 -34.54 -20.21 -12.30
C ARG A 178 -33.39 -20.34 -13.30
N THR A 179 -32.69 -19.24 -13.56
CA THR A 179 -31.54 -19.19 -14.47
C THR A 179 -30.41 -20.06 -13.95
N LEU A 180 -30.10 -19.98 -12.65
CA LEU A 180 -29.11 -20.81 -11.99
C LEU A 180 -29.45 -22.31 -12.10
N SER A 181 -30.71 -22.68 -11.91
CA SER A 181 -31.17 -24.06 -12.05
C SER A 181 -31.10 -24.56 -13.50
N ARG A 182 -31.18 -23.67 -14.50
CA ARG A 182 -30.97 -24.02 -15.91
C ARG A 182 -29.48 -24.24 -16.21
N LEU A 183 -28.60 -23.39 -15.68
CA LEU A 183 -27.16 -23.55 -15.76
C LEU A 183 -26.70 -24.88 -15.15
N GLU A 184 -27.13 -25.19 -13.93
CA GLU A 184 -26.80 -26.44 -13.24
C GLU A 184 -27.21 -27.70 -14.04
N ARG A 185 -28.33 -27.67 -14.75
CA ARG A 185 -28.73 -28.77 -15.61
C ARG A 185 -27.83 -28.96 -16.83
N LEU A 186 -27.24 -27.88 -17.33
CA LEU A 186 -26.34 -27.89 -18.49
C LEU A 186 -24.88 -28.24 -18.11
N GLU A 187 -24.38 -27.65 -17.04
CA GLU A 187 -23.00 -27.82 -16.60
C GLU A 187 -22.78 -28.96 -15.61
N GLY A 188 -23.88 -29.47 -15.01
CA GLY A 188 -23.85 -30.45 -13.94
C GLY A 188 -23.84 -29.80 -12.56
N SER A 189 -24.24 -30.58 -11.55
CA SER A 189 -24.28 -30.12 -10.15
C SER A 189 -22.86 -29.95 -9.59
N SER A 190 -22.64 -28.86 -8.90
CA SER A 190 -21.39 -28.58 -8.21
C SER A 190 -21.63 -27.76 -6.94
N GLU A 191 -20.67 -27.80 -6.03
CA GLU A 191 -20.70 -27.01 -4.79
C GLU A 191 -20.87 -25.49 -5.07
N GLY A 192 -20.34 -24.98 -6.18
CA GLY A 192 -20.50 -23.59 -6.59
C GLY A 192 -21.97 -23.20 -6.79
N PHE A 193 -22.79 -24.10 -7.39
CA PHE A 193 -24.22 -23.87 -7.55
C PHE A 193 -24.96 -23.88 -6.22
N ASP A 194 -24.62 -24.79 -5.30
CA ASP A 194 -25.21 -24.83 -3.95
C ASP A 194 -24.93 -23.53 -3.18
N GLN A 195 -23.68 -23.05 -3.22
CA GLN A 195 -23.27 -21.80 -2.57
C GLN A 195 -24.03 -20.59 -3.16
N GLU A 196 -24.11 -20.49 -4.48
CA GLU A 196 -24.85 -19.40 -5.14
C GLU A 196 -26.34 -19.44 -4.81
N ARG A 197 -26.94 -20.62 -4.72
CA ARG A 197 -28.35 -20.80 -4.33
C ARG A 197 -28.63 -20.34 -2.92
N ILE A 198 -27.78 -20.72 -1.97
CA ILE A 198 -27.87 -20.26 -0.57
C ILE A 198 -27.73 -18.74 -0.50
N ARG A 199 -26.77 -18.17 -1.25
CA ARG A 199 -26.55 -16.72 -1.33
C ARG A 199 -27.80 -15.99 -1.87
N LEU A 200 -28.41 -16.50 -2.93
CA LEU A 200 -29.65 -15.94 -3.50
C LEU A 200 -30.80 -16.01 -2.50
N TYR A 201 -31.04 -17.15 -1.84
CA TYR A 201 -32.08 -17.27 -0.83
C TYR A 201 -31.89 -16.29 0.33
N THR A 202 -30.66 -16.12 0.78
CA THR A 202 -30.32 -15.17 1.83
C THR A 202 -30.54 -13.72 1.39
N SER A 203 -30.12 -13.37 0.16
CA SER A 203 -30.31 -12.03 -0.40
C SER A 203 -31.79 -11.71 -0.63
N ALA A 204 -32.56 -12.71 -1.06
CA ALA A 204 -34.03 -12.63 -1.25
C ALA A 204 -34.80 -12.62 0.09
N LYS A 205 -34.13 -12.74 1.24
CA LYS A 205 -34.75 -12.91 2.57
C LYS A 205 -35.66 -14.16 2.67
N GLN A 206 -35.43 -15.17 1.84
CA GLN A 206 -36.12 -16.46 1.85
C GLN A 206 -35.40 -17.45 2.78
N VAL A 207 -35.25 -17.06 4.06
CA VAL A 207 -34.39 -17.68 5.03
C VAL A 207 -34.67 -19.15 5.28
N GLU A 208 -35.95 -19.55 5.30
CA GLU A 208 -36.34 -20.97 5.48
C GLU A 208 -35.83 -21.85 4.34
N ARG A 209 -35.89 -21.33 3.09
CA ARG A 209 -35.35 -22.04 1.92
C ARG A 209 -33.84 -22.19 1.99
N ALA A 210 -33.15 -21.16 2.50
CA ALA A 210 -31.71 -21.25 2.74
C ALA A 210 -31.39 -22.34 3.78
N TYR A 211 -32.15 -22.41 4.88
CA TYR A 211 -31.99 -23.47 5.87
C TYR A 211 -32.20 -24.87 5.29
N ASP A 212 -33.27 -25.04 4.49
CA ASP A 212 -33.59 -26.34 3.90
C ASP A 212 -32.49 -26.79 2.93
N GLU A 213 -31.94 -25.86 2.16
CA GLU A 213 -30.81 -26.14 1.25
C GLU A 213 -29.58 -26.60 2.02
N VAL A 214 -29.18 -25.88 3.09
CA VAL A 214 -28.02 -26.26 3.89
C VAL A 214 -28.27 -27.57 4.66
N LYS A 215 -29.51 -27.82 5.15
CA LYS A 215 -29.86 -29.10 5.77
C LYS A 215 -29.72 -30.27 4.79
N ARG A 216 -30.14 -30.07 3.52
CA ARG A 216 -29.93 -31.04 2.45
C ARG A 216 -28.44 -31.34 2.28
N LEU A 217 -27.58 -30.28 2.20
CA LEU A 217 -26.13 -30.45 2.10
C LEU A 217 -25.52 -31.19 3.30
N CYS A 218 -26.01 -30.93 4.53
CA CYS A 218 -25.61 -31.67 5.72
C CYS A 218 -25.97 -33.15 5.62
N ALA A 219 -27.14 -33.49 5.06
CA ALA A 219 -27.61 -34.87 4.90
C ALA A 219 -26.81 -35.61 3.81
N ASP A 220 -26.55 -34.94 2.70
CA ASP A 220 -25.80 -35.50 1.57
C ASP A 220 -24.30 -35.68 1.92
N ASN A 221 -23.76 -34.86 2.85
CA ASN A 221 -22.34 -34.85 3.21
C ASN A 221 -22.13 -34.91 4.74
N PRO A 222 -22.47 -36.03 5.42
CA PRO A 222 -22.50 -36.10 6.89
C PRO A 222 -21.15 -35.99 7.59
N ASN A 223 -20.05 -36.15 6.86
CA ASN A 223 -18.69 -35.98 7.36
C ASN A 223 -18.11 -34.58 7.17
N GLU A 224 -18.76 -33.76 6.39
CA GLU A 224 -18.32 -32.37 6.11
C GLU A 224 -18.83 -31.40 7.17
N LEU A 225 -17.99 -31.10 8.15
CA LEU A 225 -18.35 -30.25 9.31
C LEU A 225 -18.61 -28.79 8.94
N ARG A 226 -18.20 -28.35 7.74
CA ARG A 226 -18.44 -26.98 7.26
C ARG A 226 -19.94 -26.66 7.03
N TYR A 227 -20.76 -27.62 6.59
CA TYR A 227 -22.17 -27.39 6.35
C TYR A 227 -22.99 -27.18 7.64
N PRO A 228 -22.82 -27.99 8.71
CA PRO A 228 -23.41 -27.65 10.01
C PRO A 228 -22.98 -26.29 10.55
N MET A 229 -21.72 -25.88 10.30
CA MET A 229 -21.24 -24.55 10.72
C MET A 229 -21.85 -23.43 9.88
N LEU A 230 -22.06 -23.64 8.58
CA LEU A 230 -22.81 -22.70 7.72
C LEU A 230 -24.24 -22.53 8.20
N LEU A 231 -24.94 -23.62 8.54
CA LEU A 231 -26.29 -23.59 9.11
C LEU A 231 -26.31 -22.85 10.45
N ALA A 232 -25.33 -23.09 11.32
CA ALA A 232 -25.19 -22.39 12.59
C ALA A 232 -25.01 -20.87 12.39
N SER A 233 -24.21 -20.45 11.40
CA SER A 233 -24.04 -19.03 11.05
C SER A 233 -25.34 -18.39 10.54
N LEU A 234 -26.04 -19.09 9.65
CA LEU A 234 -27.34 -18.62 9.16
C LEU A 234 -28.38 -18.49 10.32
N TYR A 235 -28.36 -19.39 11.30
CA TYR A 235 -29.21 -19.29 12.47
C TYR A 235 -28.83 -18.07 13.35
N LEU A 236 -27.54 -17.82 13.55
CA LEU A 236 -27.07 -16.65 14.32
C LEU A 236 -27.50 -15.34 13.66
N ASP A 237 -27.28 -15.21 12.35
CA ASP A 237 -27.59 -14.01 11.57
C ASP A 237 -29.10 -13.69 11.55
N ASN A 238 -29.94 -14.70 11.74
CA ASN A 238 -31.40 -14.57 11.70
C ASN A 238 -32.09 -14.71 13.08
N GLY A 239 -31.34 -14.54 14.17
CA GLY A 239 -31.86 -14.48 15.52
C GLY A 239 -32.21 -15.83 16.15
N ARG A 240 -31.81 -16.96 15.52
CA ARG A 240 -31.98 -18.33 16.04
C ARG A 240 -30.68 -18.85 16.67
N ALA A 241 -30.01 -17.99 17.44
CA ALA A 241 -28.67 -18.24 17.97
C ALA A 241 -28.54 -19.51 18.83
N ASP A 242 -29.59 -19.88 19.58
CA ASP A 242 -29.57 -21.07 20.43
C ASP A 242 -29.55 -22.38 19.61
N GLU A 243 -30.22 -22.39 18.45
CA GLU A 243 -30.18 -23.52 17.52
C GLU A 243 -28.79 -23.63 16.86
N GLY A 244 -28.19 -22.49 16.48
CA GLY A 244 -26.82 -22.43 16.03
C GLY A 244 -25.82 -22.93 17.09
N TYR A 245 -25.99 -22.55 18.34
CA TYR A 245 -25.17 -23.02 19.46
C TYR A 245 -25.26 -24.55 19.64
N ALA A 246 -26.47 -25.14 19.53
CA ALA A 246 -26.64 -26.59 19.62
C ALA A 246 -25.86 -27.32 18.50
N LEU A 247 -25.87 -26.80 17.27
CA LEU A 247 -25.08 -27.34 16.14
C LEU A 247 -23.58 -27.21 16.40
N CYS A 248 -23.12 -26.05 16.85
CA CYS A 248 -21.71 -25.83 17.21
C CYS A 248 -21.23 -26.82 18.25
N ARG A 249 -22.02 -27.10 19.28
CA ARG A 249 -21.66 -28.09 20.32
C ARG A 249 -21.58 -29.50 19.74
N GLN A 250 -22.41 -29.87 18.78
CA GLN A 250 -22.32 -31.17 18.07
C GLN A 250 -21.03 -31.27 17.23
N VAL A 251 -20.67 -30.20 16.51
CA VAL A 251 -19.41 -30.15 15.75
C VAL A 251 -18.20 -30.20 16.68
N GLN A 252 -18.23 -29.43 17.77
CA GLN A 252 -17.18 -29.40 18.79
C GLN A 252 -16.94 -30.79 19.44
N ALA A 253 -18.01 -31.56 19.66
CA ALA A 253 -17.89 -32.91 20.18
C ALA A 253 -17.17 -33.86 19.21
N LYS A 254 -17.30 -33.63 17.89
CA LYS A 254 -16.60 -34.41 16.84
C LYS A 254 -15.16 -33.93 16.61
N ASP A 255 -14.94 -32.62 16.66
CA ASP A 255 -13.63 -31.98 16.48
C ASP A 255 -13.45 -30.82 17.49
N PRO A 256 -12.92 -31.07 18.68
CA PRO A 256 -12.74 -30.10 19.75
C PRO A 256 -11.87 -28.89 19.39
N GLY A 257 -10.97 -29.05 18.42
CA GLY A 257 -10.08 -28.00 17.93
C GLY A 257 -10.55 -27.34 16.63
N ASN A 258 -11.84 -27.44 16.31
CA ASN A 258 -12.36 -26.87 15.07
C ASN A 258 -12.35 -25.34 15.12
N SER A 259 -11.59 -24.71 14.21
CA SER A 259 -11.44 -23.25 14.18
C SER A 259 -12.72 -22.52 13.79
N MET A 260 -13.59 -23.14 12.98
CA MET A 260 -14.89 -22.55 12.61
C MET A 260 -15.83 -22.48 13.82
N VAL A 261 -15.83 -23.51 14.68
CA VAL A 261 -16.60 -23.48 15.92
C VAL A 261 -16.13 -22.35 16.84
N GLN A 262 -14.81 -22.22 17.02
CA GLN A 262 -14.23 -21.18 17.86
C GLN A 262 -14.60 -19.76 17.34
N ALA A 263 -14.45 -19.53 16.02
CA ALA A 263 -14.83 -18.27 15.39
C ALA A 263 -16.33 -17.97 15.58
N TRP A 264 -17.18 -18.98 15.44
CA TRP A 264 -18.62 -18.84 15.64
C TRP A 264 -18.96 -18.54 17.11
N LEU A 265 -18.33 -19.21 18.06
CA LEU A 265 -18.54 -18.97 19.50
C LEU A 265 -18.09 -17.56 19.92
N ILE A 266 -17.01 -17.03 19.34
CA ILE A 266 -16.60 -15.63 19.53
C ILE A 266 -17.74 -14.67 19.12
N ALA A 267 -18.32 -14.87 17.94
CA ALA A 267 -19.44 -14.06 17.44
C ALA A 267 -20.68 -14.20 18.31
N TYR A 268 -21.01 -15.43 18.72
CA TYR A 268 -22.15 -15.74 19.60
C TYR A 268 -22.05 -15.06 20.97
N TYR A 269 -20.89 -15.17 21.66
CA TYR A 269 -20.70 -14.53 22.97
C TYR A 269 -20.63 -13.02 22.86
N LYS A 270 -20.11 -12.49 21.75
CA LYS A 270 -20.08 -11.07 21.47
C LYS A 270 -21.50 -10.48 21.30
N ASP A 271 -22.37 -11.16 20.55
CA ASP A 271 -23.79 -10.76 20.38
C ASP A 271 -24.54 -10.73 21.71
N ARG A 272 -24.22 -11.64 22.62
CA ARG A 272 -24.79 -11.71 23.97
C ARG A 272 -24.11 -10.80 25.01
N ASN A 273 -23.09 -10.03 24.64
CA ASN A 273 -22.26 -9.23 25.54
C ASN A 273 -21.60 -10.05 26.68
N ASP A 274 -21.40 -11.35 26.49
CA ASP A 274 -20.63 -12.18 27.42
C ASP A 274 -19.13 -12.01 27.16
N THR A 275 -18.58 -10.92 27.69
CA THR A 275 -17.18 -10.54 27.48
C THR A 275 -16.21 -11.61 27.98
N ALA A 276 -16.53 -12.29 29.10
CA ALA A 276 -15.63 -13.29 29.68
C ALA A 276 -15.51 -14.55 28.80
N ALA A 277 -16.65 -15.07 28.35
CA ALA A 277 -16.66 -16.22 27.45
C ALA A 277 -16.07 -15.86 26.07
N CYS A 278 -16.36 -14.66 25.54
CA CYS A 278 -15.80 -14.18 24.29
C CYS A 278 -14.27 -14.12 24.33
N LEU A 279 -13.67 -13.56 25.39
CA LEU A 279 -12.22 -13.48 25.55
C LEU A 279 -11.57 -14.87 25.70
N ALA A 280 -12.22 -15.79 26.41
CA ALA A 280 -11.74 -17.17 26.55
C ALA A 280 -11.69 -17.89 25.20
N GLU A 281 -12.70 -17.68 24.35
CA GLU A 281 -12.72 -18.26 23.00
C GLU A 281 -11.71 -17.58 22.06
N MET A 282 -11.52 -16.25 22.17
CA MET A 282 -10.46 -15.54 21.42
C MET A 282 -9.07 -16.07 21.79
N ASP A 283 -8.80 -16.28 23.06
CA ASP A 283 -7.57 -16.88 23.55
C ASP A 283 -7.37 -18.29 22.97
N SER A 284 -8.41 -19.10 23.05
CA SER A 284 -8.40 -20.46 22.51
C SER A 284 -8.15 -20.46 20.99
N PHE A 285 -8.81 -19.56 20.26
CA PHE A 285 -8.64 -19.40 18.80
C PHE A 285 -7.22 -18.99 18.42
N ILE A 286 -6.67 -17.99 19.09
CA ILE A 286 -5.31 -17.48 18.82
C ILE A 286 -4.25 -18.57 19.08
N CYS A 287 -4.43 -19.36 20.13
CA CYS A 287 -3.49 -20.41 20.52
C CYS A 287 -3.71 -21.74 19.78
N ASN A 288 -4.78 -21.89 19.02
CA ASN A 288 -5.09 -23.14 18.32
C ASN A 288 -4.15 -23.36 17.11
N PRO A 289 -3.36 -24.45 17.07
CA PRO A 289 -2.42 -24.72 15.96
C PRO A 289 -3.11 -25.00 14.61
N LYS A 290 -4.41 -25.31 14.60
CA LYS A 290 -5.19 -25.52 13.37
C LYS A 290 -5.65 -24.19 12.73
N VAL A 291 -5.53 -23.08 13.46
CA VAL A 291 -5.90 -21.75 12.93
C VAL A 291 -4.76 -21.19 12.10
N GLU A 292 -5.06 -20.79 10.88
CA GLU A 292 -4.10 -20.15 9.97
C GLU A 292 -3.77 -18.72 10.43
N ASN A 293 -2.58 -18.24 10.08
CA ASN A 293 -2.15 -16.87 10.42
C ASN A 293 -3.06 -15.80 9.83
N ALA A 294 -3.61 -16.02 8.63
CA ALA A 294 -4.58 -15.13 8.01
C ALA A 294 -5.83 -14.91 8.89
N ALA A 295 -6.36 -15.98 9.49
CA ALA A 295 -7.52 -15.91 10.37
C ALA A 295 -7.19 -15.20 11.70
N ARG A 296 -6.00 -15.44 12.27
CA ARG A 296 -5.51 -14.68 13.44
C ARG A 296 -5.37 -13.20 13.13
N TYR A 297 -4.80 -12.86 11.96
CA TYR A 297 -4.66 -11.48 11.51
C TYR A 297 -6.01 -10.79 11.37
N GLN A 298 -7.01 -11.47 10.78
CA GLN A 298 -8.37 -10.93 10.64
C GLN A 298 -9.02 -10.66 12.00
N LEU A 299 -8.92 -11.60 12.95
CA LEU A 299 -9.45 -11.39 14.30
C LEU A 299 -8.81 -10.17 14.99
N LEU A 300 -7.49 -10.10 14.97
CA LEU A 300 -6.73 -9.00 15.59
C LEU A 300 -7.00 -7.67 14.89
N GLY A 301 -7.06 -7.67 13.55
CA GLY A 301 -7.42 -6.50 12.75
C GLY A 301 -8.82 -5.97 13.04
N GLY A 302 -9.79 -6.89 13.23
CA GLY A 302 -11.14 -6.55 13.65
C GLY A 302 -11.16 -5.85 15.02
N LEU A 303 -10.42 -6.37 16.00
CA LEU A 303 -10.30 -5.76 17.33
C LEU A 303 -9.66 -4.37 17.27
N VAL A 304 -8.58 -4.23 16.51
CA VAL A 304 -7.91 -2.93 16.28
C VAL A 304 -8.86 -1.92 15.64
N TYR A 305 -9.65 -2.36 14.65
CA TYR A 305 -10.62 -1.50 13.99
C TYR A 305 -11.71 -1.01 14.93
N GLU A 306 -12.28 -1.91 15.75
CA GLU A 306 -13.33 -1.57 16.72
C GLU A 306 -12.84 -0.58 17.79
N GLN A 307 -11.57 -0.66 18.18
CA GLN A 307 -10.98 0.21 19.19
C GLN A 307 -10.55 1.59 18.67
N ARG A 308 -10.74 1.91 17.39
CA ARG A 308 -10.45 3.25 16.85
C ARG A 308 -11.31 4.35 17.47
N GLU A 309 -12.54 4.02 17.90
CA GLU A 309 -13.50 4.97 18.48
C GLU A 309 -13.55 4.92 20.00
N ASP A 310 -13.07 3.83 20.62
CA ASP A 310 -13.12 3.63 22.09
C ASP A 310 -11.89 2.87 22.57
N THR A 311 -10.82 3.59 22.89
CA THR A 311 -9.55 3.07 23.40
C THR A 311 -9.51 3.13 24.92
N THR A 312 -10.17 2.21 25.60
CA THR A 312 -9.98 2.04 27.05
C THR A 312 -8.65 1.32 27.34
N GLU A 313 -7.99 1.67 28.44
CA GLU A 313 -6.74 1.02 28.85
C GLU A 313 -6.88 -0.51 28.98
N GLN A 314 -8.02 -0.98 29.47
CA GLN A 314 -8.31 -2.39 29.60
C GLN A 314 -8.42 -3.09 28.23
N ALA A 315 -9.10 -2.48 27.25
CA ALA A 315 -9.23 -3.02 25.91
C ALA A 315 -7.85 -3.10 25.22
N VAL A 316 -7.03 -2.05 25.36
CA VAL A 316 -5.66 -2.04 24.85
C VAL A 316 -4.84 -3.18 25.45
N ARG A 317 -4.89 -3.38 26.76
CA ARG A 317 -4.15 -4.46 27.44
C ARG A 317 -4.55 -5.85 26.94
N VAL A 318 -5.86 -6.08 26.78
CA VAL A 318 -6.38 -7.36 26.26
C VAL A 318 -5.89 -7.60 24.83
N THR A 319 -6.00 -6.62 23.96
CA THR A 319 -5.57 -6.75 22.57
C THR A 319 -4.06 -6.98 22.44
N LEU A 320 -3.25 -6.29 23.24
CA LEU A 320 -1.81 -6.52 23.29
C LEU A 320 -1.45 -7.93 23.82
N ASP A 321 -2.21 -8.46 24.78
CA ASP A 321 -2.01 -9.85 25.23
C ASP A 321 -2.32 -10.86 24.13
N LEU A 322 -3.38 -10.66 23.37
CA LEU A 322 -3.72 -11.47 22.21
C LEU A 322 -2.65 -11.40 21.12
N PHE A 323 -2.13 -10.20 20.82
CA PHE A 323 -0.99 -10.05 19.91
C PHE A 323 0.25 -10.83 20.39
N ARG A 324 0.59 -10.72 21.66
CA ARG A 324 1.70 -11.46 22.25
C ARG A 324 1.53 -12.97 22.10
N LYS A 325 0.32 -13.50 22.34
CA LYS A 325 0.00 -14.91 22.17
C LYS A 325 0.08 -15.33 20.69
N ALA A 326 -0.44 -14.48 19.79
CA ALA A 326 -0.36 -14.74 18.35
C ALA A 326 1.08 -14.78 17.84
N LEU A 327 1.93 -13.82 18.25
CA LEU A 327 3.34 -13.75 17.87
C LEU A 327 4.20 -14.90 18.42
N ASN A 328 3.72 -15.59 19.44
CA ASN A 328 4.34 -16.82 19.96
C ASN A 328 3.95 -18.08 19.18
N GLN A 329 2.97 -18.00 18.27
CA GLN A 329 2.65 -19.09 17.35
C GLN A 329 3.60 -19.04 16.14
N PRO A 330 3.78 -20.15 15.41
CA PRO A 330 4.50 -20.15 14.13
C PRO A 330 3.91 -19.10 13.18
N GLN A 331 4.79 -18.31 12.54
CA GLN A 331 4.40 -17.24 11.62
C GLN A 331 4.90 -17.57 10.21
N GLU A 332 4.06 -17.36 9.21
CA GLU A 332 4.41 -17.50 7.78
C GLU A 332 5.01 -16.20 7.21
N ASN A 333 4.63 -15.06 7.79
CA ASN A 333 5.08 -13.72 7.41
C ASN A 333 4.94 -12.75 8.59
N SER A 334 5.40 -11.52 8.43
CA SER A 334 5.42 -10.48 9.47
C SER A 334 4.10 -9.71 9.65
N ALA A 335 3.02 -10.04 8.94
CA ALA A 335 1.79 -9.24 8.94
C ALA A 335 1.21 -8.99 10.36
N ILE A 336 1.20 -10.00 11.22
CA ILE A 336 0.74 -9.86 12.61
C ILE A 336 1.67 -8.94 13.42
N ALA A 337 2.99 -9.04 13.21
CA ALA A 337 3.97 -8.18 13.89
C ALA A 337 3.85 -6.73 13.42
N GLU A 338 3.61 -6.50 12.14
CA GLU A 338 3.38 -5.16 11.57
C GLU A 338 2.10 -4.53 12.12
N LEU A 339 1.01 -5.29 12.16
CA LEU A 339 -0.25 -4.81 12.74
C LEU A 339 -0.09 -4.50 14.23
N CYS A 340 0.66 -5.33 14.97
CA CYS A 340 0.97 -5.10 16.38
C CYS A 340 1.78 -3.81 16.58
N GLU A 341 2.81 -3.58 15.77
CA GLU A 341 3.65 -2.38 15.83
C GLU A 341 2.83 -1.12 15.54
N GLN A 342 2.00 -1.14 14.50
CA GLN A 342 1.10 -0.02 14.16
C GLN A 342 0.12 0.26 15.30
N TYR A 343 -0.49 -0.77 15.88
CA TYR A 343 -1.41 -0.64 17.00
C TYR A 343 -0.72 -0.10 18.26
N MET A 344 0.49 -0.57 18.58
CA MET A 344 1.28 -0.09 19.70
C MET A 344 1.69 1.38 19.52
N THR A 345 2.02 1.78 18.30
CA THR A 345 2.35 3.18 17.96
C THR A 345 1.12 4.08 18.10
N TYR A 346 -0.03 3.64 17.56
CA TYR A 346 -1.30 4.35 17.69
C TYR A 346 -1.72 4.53 19.15
N THR A 347 -1.59 3.49 19.97
CA THR A 347 -1.93 3.50 21.41
C THR A 347 -0.81 4.05 22.30
N ARG A 348 0.24 4.62 21.71
CA ARG A 348 1.39 5.26 22.40
C ARG A 348 2.05 4.35 23.45
N GLN A 349 2.27 3.09 23.09
CA GLN A 349 2.96 2.16 23.97
C GLN A 349 4.45 2.54 24.14
N PRO A 350 5.10 2.07 25.23
CA PRO A 350 6.50 2.36 25.49
C PRO A 350 7.41 2.00 24.31
N ALA A 351 8.37 2.87 23.98
CA ALA A 351 9.30 2.73 22.87
C ALA A 351 10.03 1.37 22.88
N ASP A 352 10.50 0.92 24.06
CA ASP A 352 11.14 -0.39 24.21
C ASP A 352 10.24 -1.58 23.85
N SER A 353 8.94 -1.46 24.07
CA SER A 353 7.99 -2.51 23.71
C SER A 353 7.79 -2.59 22.20
N ILE A 354 7.71 -1.45 21.53
CA ILE A 354 7.63 -1.36 20.06
C ILE A 354 8.92 -1.90 19.43
N THR A 355 10.08 -1.53 19.99
CA THR A 355 11.40 -2.03 19.57
C THR A 355 11.46 -3.56 19.61
N LYS A 356 10.91 -4.21 20.64
CA LYS A 356 10.82 -5.68 20.73
C LYS A 356 9.98 -6.30 19.62
N VAL A 357 8.87 -5.67 19.27
CA VAL A 357 8.00 -6.15 18.18
C VAL A 357 8.68 -5.99 16.82
N LEU A 358 9.42 -4.92 16.60
CA LEU A 358 10.21 -4.73 15.37
C LEU A 358 11.32 -5.78 15.24
N TRP A 359 12.02 -6.12 16.33
CA TRP A 359 12.96 -7.25 16.34
C TRP A 359 12.24 -8.57 16.00
N LYS A 360 11.04 -8.79 16.56
CA LYS A 360 10.25 -9.99 16.25
C LYS A 360 9.82 -10.03 14.79
N ASN A 361 9.50 -8.89 14.19
CA ASN A 361 9.22 -8.77 12.75
C ASN A 361 10.41 -9.29 11.92
N LEU A 362 11.62 -8.83 12.24
CA LEU A 362 12.84 -9.22 11.54
C LEU A 362 13.29 -10.67 11.80
N GLU A 363 12.90 -11.28 12.93
CA GLU A 363 13.06 -12.73 13.15
C GLU A 363 12.19 -13.54 12.18
N ILE A 364 10.99 -13.06 11.88
CA ILE A 364 10.02 -13.72 11.00
C ILE A 364 10.37 -13.47 9.53
N THR A 365 10.65 -12.21 9.19
CA THR A 365 10.93 -11.74 7.82
C THR A 365 12.22 -10.92 7.81
N PRO A 366 13.38 -11.58 7.73
CA PRO A 366 14.68 -10.90 7.86
C PRO A 366 14.99 -9.88 6.76
N ASP A 367 14.37 -9.99 5.60
CA ASP A 367 14.50 -9.10 4.44
C ASP A 367 13.53 -7.91 4.46
N ASN A 368 12.72 -7.75 5.52
CA ASN A 368 11.81 -6.62 5.67
C ASN A 368 12.59 -5.31 5.93
N SER A 369 13.01 -4.65 4.85
CA SER A 369 13.79 -3.40 4.91
C SER A 369 13.03 -2.27 5.59
N ALA A 370 11.69 -2.19 5.42
CA ALA A 370 10.88 -1.15 6.04
C ALA A 370 10.84 -1.27 7.58
N ALA A 371 10.67 -2.50 8.11
CA ALA A 371 10.74 -2.74 9.56
C ALA A 371 12.15 -2.48 10.10
N ARG A 372 13.18 -2.87 9.36
CA ARG A 372 14.58 -2.64 9.72
C ARG A 372 14.92 -1.15 9.80
N THR A 373 14.44 -0.36 8.85
CA THR A 373 14.64 1.10 8.84
C THR A 373 13.92 1.76 10.03
N ARG A 374 12.68 1.39 10.33
CA ARG A 374 11.99 1.91 11.52
C ARG A 374 12.72 1.56 12.82
N LEU A 375 13.22 0.33 12.92
CA LEU A 375 14.00 -0.11 14.07
C LEU A 375 15.32 0.66 14.18
N LEU A 376 16.00 0.90 13.08
CA LEU A 376 17.25 1.66 13.02
C LEU A 376 17.07 3.07 13.60
N PHE A 377 16.07 3.82 13.15
CA PHE A 377 15.82 5.17 13.67
C PHE A 377 15.48 5.16 15.17
N ARG A 378 14.73 4.18 15.66
CA ARG A 378 14.47 4.05 17.11
C ARG A 378 15.72 3.73 17.92
N LEU A 379 16.65 2.97 17.37
CA LEU A 379 17.92 2.67 18.03
C LEU A 379 18.83 3.91 18.06
N ILE A 380 18.81 4.72 17.01
CA ILE A 380 19.54 6.00 16.94
C ILE A 380 18.99 6.96 18.02
N GLU A 381 17.66 7.16 18.09
CA GLU A 381 17.02 8.00 19.12
C GLU A 381 17.37 7.56 20.57
N SER A 382 17.67 6.29 20.77
CA SER A 382 18.00 5.72 22.09
C SER A 382 19.51 5.51 22.31
N GLU A 383 20.37 6.01 21.42
CA GLU A 383 21.84 5.95 21.51
C GLU A 383 22.38 4.52 21.74
N ARG A 384 21.82 3.54 21.01
CA ARG A 384 22.19 2.11 21.17
C ARG A 384 23.15 1.63 20.09
N ASP A 385 24.31 2.22 19.98
CA ASP A 385 25.30 2.01 18.90
C ASP A 385 25.64 0.53 18.62
N THR A 386 25.79 -0.29 19.65
CA THR A 386 26.07 -1.72 19.48
C THR A 386 24.94 -2.45 18.77
N ALA A 387 23.67 -2.08 19.06
CA ALA A 387 22.50 -2.65 18.41
C ALA A 387 22.38 -2.14 16.97
N ILE A 388 22.75 -0.87 16.70
CA ILE A 388 22.78 -0.28 15.35
C ILE A 388 23.76 -1.07 14.48
N VAL A 389 25.00 -1.28 14.93
CA VAL A 389 26.01 -2.04 14.17
C VAL A 389 25.51 -3.44 13.81
N ARG A 390 24.90 -4.15 14.78
CA ARG A 390 24.33 -5.48 14.52
C ARG A 390 23.22 -5.41 13.48
N LEU A 391 22.27 -4.50 13.66
CA LEU A 391 21.10 -4.36 12.78
C LEU A 391 21.50 -4.02 11.34
N CYS A 392 22.49 -3.12 11.19
CA CYS A 392 23.00 -2.71 9.89
C CYS A 392 23.72 -3.88 9.18
N ARG A 393 24.58 -4.63 9.87
CA ARG A 393 25.25 -5.82 9.31
C ARG A 393 24.27 -6.90 8.85
N GLU A 394 23.20 -7.13 9.61
CA GLU A 394 22.12 -8.01 9.17
C GLU A 394 21.37 -7.39 7.95
N GLY A 395 21.22 -6.06 7.91
CA GLY A 395 20.65 -5.34 6.76
C GLY A 395 21.47 -5.50 5.49
N GLU A 396 22.78 -5.38 5.57
CA GLU A 396 23.72 -5.60 4.46
C GLU A 396 23.59 -7.01 3.87
N LEU A 397 23.34 -8.02 4.72
CA LEU A 397 23.19 -9.40 4.28
C LEU A 397 21.91 -9.65 3.46
N TYR A 398 20.80 -9.04 3.86
CA TYR A 398 19.48 -9.27 3.25
C TYR A 398 19.12 -8.24 2.17
N ASN A 399 19.64 -7.02 2.28
CA ASN A 399 19.36 -5.89 1.40
C ASN A 399 20.65 -5.13 1.06
N PRO A 400 21.62 -5.74 0.37
CA PRO A 400 22.99 -5.19 0.21
C PRO A 400 23.03 -3.87 -0.58
N THR A 401 22.04 -3.59 -1.41
CA THR A 401 21.94 -2.36 -2.20
C THR A 401 21.41 -1.15 -1.40
N HIS A 402 20.99 -1.34 -0.15
CA HIS A 402 20.49 -0.27 0.69
C HIS A 402 21.64 0.43 1.44
N LEU A 403 22.24 1.44 0.82
CA LEU A 403 23.45 2.11 1.29
C LEU A 403 23.35 2.73 2.68
N HIS A 404 22.14 3.07 3.14
CA HIS A 404 21.94 3.63 4.48
C HIS A 404 22.39 2.69 5.62
N TYR A 405 22.40 1.35 5.42
CA TYR A 405 22.93 0.45 6.45
C TYR A 405 24.43 0.64 6.66
N TYR A 406 25.21 0.78 5.59
CA TYR A 406 26.65 1.02 5.65
C TYR A 406 26.97 2.41 6.25
N LEU A 407 26.14 3.40 5.93
CA LEU A 407 26.26 4.75 6.48
C LEU A 407 26.09 4.73 8.00
N TYR A 408 24.97 4.21 8.50
CA TYR A 408 24.70 4.19 9.94
C TYR A 408 25.58 3.20 10.71
N GLU A 409 26.02 2.08 10.08
CA GLU A 409 27.05 1.23 10.67
C GLU A 409 28.34 2.01 10.89
N SER A 410 28.78 2.78 9.89
CA SER A 410 30.03 3.53 9.97
C SER A 410 29.98 4.63 11.04
N ILE A 411 28.85 5.34 11.14
CA ILE A 411 28.64 6.35 12.18
C ILE A 411 28.70 5.71 13.57
N ALA A 412 27.94 4.64 13.81
CA ALA A 412 27.91 3.95 15.09
C ALA A 412 29.26 3.31 15.47
N LEU A 413 30.04 2.86 14.49
CA LEU A 413 31.42 2.37 14.71
C LEU A 413 32.38 3.50 15.03
N SER A 414 32.22 4.66 14.38
CA SER A 414 33.04 5.85 14.66
C SER A 414 32.82 6.35 16.09
N GLN A 415 31.56 6.41 16.54
CA GLN A 415 31.21 6.78 17.93
C GLN A 415 31.80 5.81 18.98
N GLN A 416 32.03 4.54 18.59
CA GLN A 416 32.73 3.54 19.42
C GLN A 416 34.25 3.58 19.28
N ASP A 417 34.84 4.57 18.60
CA ASP A 417 36.29 4.69 18.29
C ASP A 417 36.86 3.50 17.47
N ARG A 418 35.98 2.81 16.74
CA ARG A 418 36.28 1.66 15.85
C ARG A 418 36.51 2.11 14.40
N ARG A 419 37.33 3.14 14.23
CA ARG A 419 37.52 3.86 12.94
C ARG A 419 37.87 2.96 11.77
N LYS A 420 38.75 1.96 11.94
CA LYS A 420 39.13 1.04 10.86
C LYS A 420 37.93 0.21 10.36
N GLU A 421 37.07 -0.20 11.26
CA GLU A 421 35.87 -0.94 10.89
C GLU A 421 34.84 -0.01 10.22
N ALA A 422 34.73 1.24 10.67
CA ALA A 422 33.87 2.25 10.02
C ALA A 422 34.29 2.49 8.56
N ILE A 423 35.61 2.70 8.32
CA ILE A 423 36.15 2.83 6.95
C ILE A 423 35.83 1.58 6.10
N ALA A 424 35.97 0.39 6.68
CA ALA A 424 35.65 -0.85 5.97
C ALA A 424 34.16 -0.97 5.62
N ALA A 425 33.26 -0.56 6.53
CA ALA A 425 31.83 -0.53 6.28
C ALA A 425 31.48 0.40 5.11
N VAL A 426 31.99 1.64 5.13
CA VAL A 426 31.76 2.60 4.03
C VAL A 426 32.24 2.04 2.69
N ARG A 427 33.44 1.44 2.67
CA ARG A 427 34.00 0.87 1.42
C ARG A 427 33.14 -0.27 0.86
N ARG A 428 32.54 -1.13 1.71
CA ARG A 428 31.58 -2.15 1.26
C ARG A 428 30.34 -1.50 0.64
N GLY A 429 29.78 -0.46 1.27
CA GLY A 429 28.64 0.27 0.73
C GLY A 429 28.94 0.89 -0.63
N LEU A 430 30.13 1.45 -0.82
CA LEU A 430 30.54 2.07 -2.07
C LEU A 430 30.73 1.07 -3.24
N GLU A 431 30.72 -0.25 -3.00
CA GLU A 431 30.65 -1.25 -4.06
C GLU A 431 29.31 -1.19 -4.80
N HIS A 432 28.24 -0.68 -4.17
CA HIS A 432 26.89 -0.51 -4.71
C HIS A 432 26.55 0.94 -5.09
N ARG A 433 27.52 1.85 -5.16
CA ARG A 433 27.33 3.29 -5.39
C ARG A 433 26.67 3.67 -6.71
N ASP A 434 26.81 2.81 -7.72
CA ASP A 434 26.31 3.04 -9.07
C ASP A 434 24.95 2.36 -9.31
N ASP A 435 24.35 1.72 -8.27
CA ASP A 435 23.02 1.12 -8.35
C ASP A 435 21.96 2.22 -8.50
N GLU A 436 20.82 1.90 -9.14
CA GLU A 436 19.77 2.86 -9.43
C GLU A 436 19.22 3.53 -8.15
N GLY A 437 19.13 4.86 -8.18
CA GLY A 437 18.59 5.65 -7.06
C GLY A 437 19.53 5.85 -5.86
N GLN A 438 20.80 5.40 -5.92
CA GLN A 438 21.73 5.46 -4.79
C GLN A 438 22.67 6.67 -4.82
N ARG A 439 22.55 7.56 -5.80
CA ARG A 439 23.52 8.63 -6.06
C ARG A 439 23.73 9.58 -4.86
N GLU A 440 22.64 10.02 -4.22
CA GLU A 440 22.74 10.90 -3.05
C GLU A 440 23.41 10.19 -1.86
N MET A 441 22.98 8.96 -1.57
CA MET A 441 23.54 8.18 -0.47
C MET A 441 25.01 7.81 -0.71
N ALA A 442 25.40 7.58 -1.96
CA ALA A 442 26.80 7.38 -2.33
C ALA A 442 27.64 8.64 -2.04
N SER A 443 27.09 9.82 -2.29
CA SER A 443 27.71 11.09 -1.92
C SER A 443 27.94 11.18 -0.41
N ASP A 444 26.92 10.84 0.40
CA ASP A 444 27.04 10.87 1.87
C ASP A 444 28.07 9.86 2.38
N LEU A 445 28.15 8.67 1.77
CA LEU A 445 29.17 7.68 2.11
C LEU A 445 30.58 8.19 1.78
N TYR A 446 30.77 8.88 0.66
CA TYR A 446 32.06 9.47 0.32
C TYR A 446 32.42 10.63 1.27
N ALA A 447 31.45 11.44 1.72
CA ALA A 447 31.69 12.49 2.71
C ALA A 447 32.19 11.89 4.02
N ILE A 448 31.52 10.89 4.59
CA ILE A 448 31.94 10.19 5.82
C ILE A 448 33.28 9.48 5.62
N LEU A 449 33.55 8.90 4.45
CA LEU A 449 34.86 8.31 4.16
C LEU A 449 35.94 9.37 4.22
N GLY A 450 35.69 10.56 3.70
CA GLY A 450 36.61 11.70 3.79
C GLY A 450 36.93 12.08 5.24
N ASP A 451 35.89 12.25 6.06
CA ASP A 451 36.02 12.57 7.49
C ASP A 451 36.87 11.51 8.21
N LEU A 452 36.51 10.23 8.09
CA LEU A 452 37.19 9.11 8.74
C LEU A 452 38.66 8.97 8.32
N LEU A 453 38.97 9.18 7.04
CA LEU A 453 40.31 9.10 6.50
C LEU A 453 41.16 10.30 6.95
N HIS A 454 40.61 11.50 7.02
CA HIS A 454 41.30 12.69 7.51
C HIS A 454 41.67 12.52 8.98
N GLU A 455 40.74 12.05 9.82
CA GLU A 455 40.99 11.75 11.22
C GLU A 455 42.00 10.61 11.43
N ASP A 456 42.11 9.66 10.48
CA ASP A 456 43.14 8.59 10.48
C ASP A 456 44.50 9.11 9.98
N GLY A 457 44.61 10.39 9.59
CA GLY A 457 45.81 11.03 9.07
C GLY A 457 46.11 10.75 7.60
N ARG A 458 45.19 10.14 6.85
CA ARG A 458 45.31 9.75 5.44
C ARG A 458 44.76 10.84 4.52
N LYS A 459 45.37 12.04 4.59
CA LYS A 459 44.85 13.27 4.01
C LYS A 459 44.60 13.19 2.51
N ASP A 460 45.55 12.64 1.73
CA ASP A 460 45.39 12.54 0.25
C ASP A 460 44.19 11.66 -0.11
N GLU A 461 43.98 10.56 0.61
CA GLU A 461 42.81 9.68 0.39
C GLU A 461 41.52 10.35 0.85
N ALA A 462 41.55 11.14 1.92
CA ALA A 462 40.40 11.90 2.38
C ALA A 462 39.94 12.92 1.31
N TYR A 463 40.89 13.68 0.75
CA TYR A 463 40.61 14.65 -0.31
C TYR A 463 40.03 13.96 -1.57
N ALA A 464 40.58 12.82 -1.96
CA ALA A 464 40.03 12.04 -3.08
C ALA A 464 38.60 11.53 -2.82
N ALA A 465 38.28 11.22 -1.55
CA ALA A 465 36.93 10.84 -1.15
C ALA A 465 35.96 12.04 -1.22
N TYR A 466 36.37 13.23 -0.73
CA TYR A 466 35.56 14.44 -0.86
C TYR A 466 35.36 14.87 -2.32
N ASP A 467 36.39 14.79 -3.17
CA ASP A 467 36.26 15.06 -4.59
C ASP A 467 35.22 14.08 -5.22
N SER A 468 35.25 12.80 -4.85
CA SER A 468 34.27 11.82 -5.28
C SER A 468 32.85 12.15 -4.76
N CYS A 469 32.72 12.58 -3.50
CA CYS A 469 31.44 13.03 -2.94
C CYS A 469 30.80 14.10 -3.84
N LEU A 470 31.55 15.12 -4.22
CA LEU A 470 31.08 16.24 -5.03
C LEU A 470 30.81 15.84 -6.50
N VAL A 471 31.39 14.75 -7.00
CA VAL A 471 31.00 14.17 -8.30
C VAL A 471 29.60 13.55 -8.25
N TYR A 472 29.24 12.92 -7.14
CA TYR A 472 27.91 12.34 -6.95
C TYR A 472 26.85 13.39 -6.60
N ASN A 473 27.18 14.36 -5.76
CA ASN A 473 26.33 15.49 -5.40
C ASN A 473 27.20 16.72 -5.07
N ASP A 474 27.28 17.68 -6.01
CA ASP A 474 28.07 18.92 -5.88
C ASP A 474 27.45 19.97 -4.94
N GLU A 475 26.23 19.69 -4.44
CA GLU A 475 25.51 20.45 -3.42
C GLU A 475 25.48 19.77 -2.05
N ASN A 476 26.27 18.71 -1.82
CA ASN A 476 26.36 18.08 -0.51
C ASN A 476 26.98 19.04 0.51
N ILE A 477 26.12 19.70 1.29
CA ILE A 477 26.48 20.78 2.21
C ILE A 477 27.46 20.29 3.30
N ASN A 478 27.26 19.09 3.82
CA ASN A 478 28.15 18.52 4.83
C ASN A 478 29.56 18.29 4.26
N CYS A 479 29.63 17.74 3.05
CA CYS A 479 30.89 17.57 2.34
C CYS A 479 31.57 18.91 2.08
N LEU A 480 30.84 19.89 1.54
CA LEU A 480 31.38 21.21 1.23
C LEU A 480 31.96 21.89 2.49
N ASN A 481 31.26 21.84 3.62
CA ASN A 481 31.75 22.40 4.89
C ASN A 481 32.98 21.67 5.42
N ASN A 482 32.91 20.34 5.54
CA ASN A 482 33.98 19.57 6.17
C ASN A 482 35.26 19.56 5.32
N TYR A 483 35.10 19.43 4.00
CA TYR A 483 36.23 19.52 3.07
C TYR A 483 36.90 20.88 3.13
N ALA A 484 36.15 21.98 3.08
CA ALA A 484 36.69 23.34 3.20
C ALA A 484 37.41 23.54 4.55
N TYR A 485 36.82 23.07 5.63
CA TYR A 485 37.41 23.14 6.95
C TYR A 485 38.73 22.39 7.04
N PHE A 486 38.82 21.14 6.56
CA PHE A 486 40.06 20.36 6.62
C PHE A 486 41.15 20.90 5.69
N LEU A 487 40.78 21.42 4.50
CA LEU A 487 41.76 22.15 3.67
C LEU A 487 42.34 23.37 4.39
N SER A 488 41.52 24.11 5.14
CA SER A 488 41.97 25.26 5.90
C SER A 488 42.89 24.87 7.07
N LEU A 489 42.58 23.80 7.80
CA LEU A 489 43.42 23.27 8.86
C LEU A 489 44.80 22.84 8.34
N ASP A 490 44.86 22.35 7.11
CA ASP A 490 46.11 21.91 6.48
C ASP A 490 46.84 23.06 5.75
N GLY A 491 46.19 24.23 5.63
CA GLY A 491 46.74 25.42 4.95
C GLY A 491 46.93 25.24 3.44
N VAL A 492 46.12 24.38 2.81
CA VAL A 492 46.19 24.05 1.38
C VAL A 492 44.93 24.43 0.66
N ARG A 493 45.03 24.81 -0.63
CA ARG A 493 43.88 25.09 -1.50
C ARG A 493 42.86 26.08 -0.87
N LEU A 494 43.34 27.12 -0.16
CA LEU A 494 42.50 28.02 0.63
C LEU A 494 41.46 28.78 -0.18
N ASP A 495 41.76 29.14 -1.45
CA ASP A 495 40.81 29.82 -2.32
C ASP A 495 39.62 28.90 -2.72
N GLU A 496 39.89 27.62 -2.89
CA GLU A 496 38.88 26.62 -3.16
C GLU A 496 38.05 26.32 -1.91
N ALA A 497 38.71 26.23 -0.75
CA ALA A 497 38.03 26.12 0.54
C ALA A 497 37.06 27.28 0.78
N GLU A 498 37.50 28.54 0.47
CA GLU A 498 36.62 29.71 0.58
C GLU A 498 35.39 29.61 -0.31
N GLN A 499 35.54 29.15 -1.58
CA GLN A 499 34.41 28.97 -2.50
C GLN A 499 33.42 27.93 -2.00
N MET A 500 33.88 26.78 -1.50
CA MET A 500 33.04 25.72 -0.95
C MET A 500 32.28 26.18 0.30
N SER A 501 33.00 26.81 1.25
CA SER A 501 32.38 27.33 2.47
C SER A 501 31.43 28.50 2.19
N TYR A 502 31.69 29.32 1.18
CA TYR A 502 30.72 30.35 0.76
C TYR A 502 29.41 29.75 0.25
N LYS A 503 29.43 28.62 -0.48
CA LYS A 503 28.21 27.92 -0.88
C LYS A 503 27.38 27.46 0.32
N THR A 504 28.01 26.99 1.40
CA THR A 504 27.29 26.58 2.61
C THR A 504 26.56 27.77 3.26
N LEU A 505 27.18 28.95 3.28
CA LEU A 505 26.53 30.18 3.77
C LEU A 505 25.35 30.65 2.89
N GLN A 506 25.33 30.30 1.60
CA GLN A 506 24.17 30.58 0.75
C GLN A 506 22.98 29.70 1.09
N THR A 507 23.20 28.52 1.63
CA THR A 507 22.15 27.57 2.05
C THR A 507 21.61 27.91 3.44
N ASP A 508 22.52 28.19 4.40
CA ASP A 508 22.15 28.61 5.76
C ASP A 508 23.13 29.68 6.24
N SER A 509 22.73 30.93 6.11
CA SER A 509 23.56 32.11 6.44
C SER A 509 23.67 32.40 7.94
N VAL A 510 22.96 31.67 8.79
CA VAL A 510 22.95 31.85 10.25
C VAL A 510 23.49 30.64 11.02
N SER A 511 23.90 29.59 10.33
CA SER A 511 24.51 28.41 10.93
C SER A 511 25.86 28.77 11.61
N PRO A 512 26.01 28.59 12.93
CA PRO A 512 27.26 28.85 13.60
C PRO A 512 28.44 28.06 13.02
N THR A 513 28.23 26.82 12.65
CA THR A 513 29.25 25.93 12.07
C THR A 513 29.76 26.46 10.72
N TYR A 514 28.86 26.90 9.84
CA TYR A 514 29.26 27.41 8.51
C TYR A 514 29.92 28.78 8.60
N LEU A 515 29.43 29.65 9.49
CA LEU A 515 30.03 30.95 9.75
C LEU A 515 31.43 30.83 10.36
N ASP A 516 31.62 29.88 11.29
CA ASP A 516 32.91 29.60 11.89
C ASP A 516 33.92 29.04 10.87
N THR A 517 33.49 28.05 10.06
CA THR A 517 34.34 27.50 8.99
C THR A 517 34.80 28.58 8.02
N TYR A 518 33.88 29.46 7.60
CA TYR A 518 34.23 30.57 6.71
C TYR A 518 35.16 31.57 7.37
N ALA A 519 34.90 31.93 8.63
CA ALA A 519 35.78 32.80 9.42
C ALA A 519 37.18 32.21 9.58
N TRP A 520 37.30 30.90 9.84
CA TRP A 520 38.55 30.20 9.99
C TRP A 520 39.37 30.18 8.69
N ILE A 521 38.71 29.94 7.53
CA ILE A 521 39.39 30.00 6.23
C ILE A 521 39.95 31.39 5.98
N LEU A 522 39.19 32.46 6.25
CA LEU A 522 39.67 33.84 6.12
C LEU A 522 40.86 34.12 7.07
N PHE A 523 40.84 33.53 8.27
CA PHE A 523 41.95 33.62 9.21
C PHE A 523 43.22 32.97 8.66
N GLU A 524 43.11 31.77 8.09
CA GLU A 524 44.27 31.07 7.49
C GLU A 524 44.78 31.79 6.22
N GLN A 525 43.92 32.51 5.50
CA GLN A 525 44.33 33.41 4.41
C GLN A 525 45.00 34.70 4.90
N GLY A 526 45.08 34.96 6.23
CA GLY A 526 45.63 36.20 6.80
C GLY A 526 44.67 37.40 6.77
N ARG A 527 43.40 37.22 6.40
CA ARG A 527 42.33 38.26 6.30
C ARG A 527 41.64 38.46 7.66
N TYR A 528 42.41 38.76 8.71
CA TYR A 528 41.96 38.71 10.11
C TYR A 528 40.75 39.60 10.42
N GLU A 529 40.69 40.82 9.90
CA GLU A 529 39.54 41.71 10.14
C GLU A 529 38.27 41.20 9.49
N GLN A 530 38.37 40.55 8.35
CA GLN A 530 37.23 39.93 7.72
C GLN A 530 36.79 38.68 8.48
N ALA A 531 37.74 37.85 8.91
CA ALA A 531 37.48 36.69 9.79
C ALA A 531 36.72 37.11 11.05
N ARG A 532 37.13 38.28 11.64
CA ARG A 532 36.45 38.80 12.82
C ARG A 532 35.01 39.16 12.58
N LEU A 533 34.65 39.73 11.42
CA LEU A 533 33.25 40.04 11.11
C LEU A 533 32.36 38.81 11.10
N TYR A 534 32.86 37.69 10.55
CA TYR A 534 32.09 36.43 10.49
C TYR A 534 32.04 35.73 11.84
N ILE A 535 33.12 35.75 12.63
CA ILE A 535 33.08 35.16 13.97
C ILE A 535 32.21 35.99 14.94
N ASP A 536 32.15 37.33 14.77
CA ASP A 536 31.21 38.19 15.50
C ASP A 536 29.76 37.83 15.17
N GLU A 537 29.50 37.46 13.92
CA GLU A 537 28.16 36.97 13.49
C GLU A 537 27.86 35.59 14.10
N THR A 538 28.85 34.66 14.08
CA THR A 538 28.74 33.35 14.71
C THR A 538 28.31 33.46 16.18
N MET A 539 28.91 34.40 16.93
CA MET A 539 28.61 34.58 18.35
C MET A 539 27.19 34.99 18.68
N LYS A 540 26.39 35.38 17.69
CA LYS A 540 24.97 35.69 17.88
C LYS A 540 24.08 34.45 17.93
N TYR A 541 24.55 33.35 17.38
CA TYR A 541 23.77 32.13 17.17
C TYR A 541 24.32 30.91 17.90
N VAL A 542 25.62 30.96 18.35
CA VAL A 542 26.26 29.88 19.04
C VAL A 542 25.88 29.85 20.53
N ASP A 543 25.61 28.68 21.06
CA ASP A 543 25.39 28.42 22.48
C ASP A 543 26.66 27.84 23.14
N GLU A 544 26.72 27.89 24.49
CA GLU A 544 27.83 27.37 25.24
C GLU A 544 27.68 25.86 25.50
N THR A 545 27.91 25.06 24.44
CA THR A 545 27.95 23.59 24.53
C THR A 545 29.34 23.04 24.27
N GLU A 546 29.57 21.78 24.65
CA GLU A 546 30.85 21.08 24.41
C GLU A 546 31.18 21.01 22.91
N GLU A 547 30.18 20.77 22.06
CA GLU A 547 30.28 20.70 20.60
C GLU A 547 30.84 22.01 20.00
N ASN A 548 30.52 23.14 20.60
CA ASN A 548 30.94 24.48 20.14
C ASN A 548 32.27 24.98 20.73
N ALA A 549 32.98 24.13 21.47
CA ALA A 549 34.26 24.51 22.10
C ALA A 549 35.32 25.02 21.10
N SER A 550 35.40 24.41 19.90
CA SER A 550 36.27 24.82 18.80
C SER A 550 35.97 26.21 18.28
N ILE A 551 34.71 26.58 18.17
CA ILE A 551 34.27 27.89 17.71
C ILE A 551 34.79 28.99 18.63
N TYR A 552 34.71 28.77 19.95
CA TYR A 552 35.28 29.72 20.93
C TYR A 552 36.83 29.76 20.89
N ASP A 553 37.50 28.64 20.58
CA ASP A 553 38.98 28.65 20.39
C ASP A 553 39.37 29.43 19.12
N HIS A 554 38.68 29.22 18.00
CA HIS A 554 38.85 29.99 16.76
C HIS A 554 38.60 31.50 16.98
N ALA A 555 37.54 31.85 17.71
CA ALA A 555 37.27 33.24 18.06
C ALA A 555 38.43 33.87 18.81
N GLY A 556 39.00 33.16 19.81
CA GLY A 556 40.17 33.61 20.53
C GLY A 556 41.39 33.85 19.63
N ASP A 557 41.67 32.94 18.70
CA ASP A 557 42.79 33.07 17.76
C ASP A 557 42.60 34.24 16.78
N ILE A 558 41.38 34.44 16.28
CA ILE A 558 41.01 35.54 15.37
C ILE A 558 41.17 36.89 16.09
N TYR A 559 40.60 37.02 17.30
CA TYR A 559 40.67 38.26 18.08
C TYR A 559 42.09 38.61 18.48
N MET A 560 42.92 37.61 18.80
CA MET A 560 44.32 37.81 19.08
C MET A 560 45.06 38.40 17.88
N LYS A 561 44.81 37.91 16.66
CA LYS A 561 45.41 38.43 15.44
C LYS A 561 44.93 39.84 15.08
N CYS A 562 43.74 40.24 15.49
CA CYS A 562 43.20 41.60 15.36
C CYS A 562 43.71 42.53 16.48
N GLY A 563 44.64 42.09 17.37
CA GLY A 563 45.17 42.91 18.44
C GLY A 563 44.24 43.08 19.65
N ARG A 564 43.15 42.36 19.73
CA ARG A 564 42.13 42.44 20.80
C ARG A 564 42.37 41.36 21.86
N MET A 565 43.45 41.56 22.63
CA MET A 565 44.00 40.52 23.48
C MET A 565 43.10 40.12 24.65
N GLU A 566 42.42 41.10 25.27
CA GLU A 566 41.55 40.83 26.43
C GLU A 566 40.37 39.93 26.02
N GLU A 567 39.72 40.27 24.92
CA GLU A 567 38.61 39.48 24.39
C GLU A 567 39.07 38.08 23.90
N ALA A 568 40.28 38.01 23.29
CA ALA A 568 40.85 36.73 22.89
C ALA A 568 41.03 35.79 24.09
N VAL A 569 41.57 36.29 25.22
CA VAL A 569 41.73 35.51 26.44
C VAL A 569 40.35 35.09 27.01
N ASP A 570 39.32 35.93 26.91
CA ASP A 570 37.98 35.58 27.37
C ASP A 570 37.40 34.44 26.53
N PHE A 571 37.52 34.51 25.20
CA PHE A 571 37.04 33.42 24.32
C PHE A 571 37.78 32.10 24.59
N TRP A 572 39.11 32.11 24.75
CA TRP A 572 39.85 30.89 25.13
C TRP A 572 39.48 30.36 26.50
N ARG A 573 39.09 31.20 27.46
CA ARG A 573 38.56 30.74 28.76
C ARG A 573 37.20 30.06 28.61
N ARG A 574 36.34 30.57 27.70
CA ARG A 574 35.08 29.90 27.36
C ARG A 574 35.34 28.55 26.70
N ALA A 575 36.19 28.50 25.66
CA ALA A 575 36.61 27.26 25.04
C ALA A 575 37.14 26.23 26.05
N LEU A 576 38.01 26.68 26.99
CA LEU A 576 38.60 25.80 28.02
C LEU A 576 37.55 25.20 28.97
N ARG A 577 36.48 25.93 29.28
CA ARG A 577 35.35 25.41 30.11
C ARG A 577 34.59 24.30 29.42
N LEU A 578 34.45 24.40 28.11
CA LEU A 578 33.66 23.50 27.28
C LEU A 578 34.44 22.28 26.79
N THR A 579 35.78 22.40 26.69
CA THR A 579 36.65 21.34 26.16
C THR A 579 36.85 20.21 27.17
N THR A 580 36.54 18.98 26.79
CA THR A 580 36.75 17.74 27.58
C THR A 580 38.03 17.02 27.19
N GLY A 581 38.49 17.15 25.93
CA GLY A 581 39.71 16.54 25.41
C GLY A 581 41.00 17.03 26.09
N SER A 582 41.82 16.11 26.62
CA SER A 582 43.00 16.46 27.39
C SER A 582 44.12 17.14 26.56
N VAL A 583 44.17 16.87 25.27
CA VAL A 583 45.18 17.43 24.34
C VAL A 583 44.81 18.86 23.96
N GLU A 584 43.58 19.05 23.54
CA GLU A 584 42.97 20.34 23.15
C GLU A 584 42.99 21.29 24.35
N ARG A 585 42.61 20.81 25.52
CA ARG A 585 42.63 21.54 26.77
C ARG A 585 44.04 22.11 27.07
N LYS A 586 45.09 21.30 26.93
CA LYS A 586 46.47 21.75 27.11
C LYS A 586 46.90 22.80 26.08
N LYS A 587 46.42 22.71 24.84
CA LYS A 587 46.69 23.72 23.81
C LYS A 587 46.09 25.07 24.20
N ILE A 588 44.82 25.09 24.59
CA ILE A 588 44.11 26.31 25.01
C ILE A 588 44.74 26.91 26.27
N GLU A 589 45.08 26.10 27.27
CA GLU A 589 45.80 26.56 28.49
C GLU A 589 47.14 27.25 28.17
N ARG A 590 47.88 26.72 27.18
CA ARG A 590 49.13 27.35 26.72
C ARG A 590 48.89 28.70 26.06
N LYS A 591 47.83 28.84 25.23
CA LYS A 591 47.45 30.12 24.64
C LYS A 591 47.11 31.13 25.73
N ILE A 592 46.25 30.78 26.68
CA ILE A 592 45.87 31.65 27.80
C ILE A 592 47.13 32.08 28.60
N LYS A 593 47.97 31.12 28.99
CA LYS A 593 49.20 31.42 29.77
C LYS A 593 50.14 32.38 29.04
N LYS A 594 50.28 32.23 27.72
CA LYS A 594 51.15 33.05 26.90
C LYS A 594 50.68 34.51 26.81
N TYR A 595 49.38 34.74 26.78
CA TYR A 595 48.80 36.06 26.45
C TYR A 595 48.05 36.72 27.62
N SER A 596 47.87 36.06 28.78
CA SER A 596 47.21 36.64 29.97
C SER A 596 48.09 37.60 30.79
N HIS A 597 49.33 37.80 30.39
CA HIS A 597 50.32 38.68 31.09
C HIS A 597 50.71 39.90 30.23
N LEU A 598 50.08 40.05 29.05
CA LEU A 598 50.20 41.20 28.17
C LEU A 598 49.04 42.16 28.38
#